data_2e6bccfdbcaf9fc85ccd3d05bf495f62
#
_entry.id   2e6bccfdbcaf9fc85ccd3d05bf495f62
#
_cell.length_a   1.000
_cell.length_b   1.000
_cell.length_c   1.000
_cell.angle_alpha   90.00
_cell.angle_beta   90.00
_cell.angle_gamma   90.00
#
_symmetry.space_group_name_H-M   'P 1'
#
loop_
_entity.id
_entity.type
_entity.pdbx_description
1 polymer ?
#
loop_
_entity_poly.entity_id
_entity_poly.type
_entity_poly.pdbx_seq_one_letter_code
_entity_poly.pdbx_strand_id
1 'polypeptide(L)'
;MKFQQVYAVVDSEFRLLWVGGEWDEFALQNAAQHALANHVLSTSILAHIAGDDTRRLTARLVETVLQTKRPVRVQYRCDSPSMARTYQLTIQPMKDERALMVHDLKDAWHFSPPLNIWHYDPNAKDCKCSFCGDIRFGGAQDWTSCDSIGERHPTHVFYEVCAGCQDTVAEAVRLVLAEDAFTPALDSEEVPAPGQSRDQRE
;
A
#
# COMPACT_ATOMS: atom_id res chain seq x y z
N MET A 1 9.12 7.31 20.79
CA MET A 1 8.18 7.36 19.66
C MET A 1 7.43 6.04 19.64
N LYS A 2 6.10 6.02 19.77
CA LYS A 2 5.32 4.79 19.66
C LYS A 2 5.23 4.46 18.18
N PHE A 3 5.67 3.28 17.76
CA PHE A 3 5.56 2.85 16.37
C PHE A 3 4.09 2.69 16.03
N GLN A 4 3.61 3.49 15.10
CA GLN A 4 2.24 3.45 14.66
C GLN A 4 2.08 2.37 13.59
N GLN A 5 1.26 1.38 13.85
CA GLN A 5 0.91 0.33 12.91
C GLN A 5 -0.59 0.35 12.63
N VAL A 6 -0.93 0.38 11.38
CA VAL A 6 -2.32 0.37 10.90
C VAL A 6 -2.47 -0.80 9.93
N TYR A 7 -3.56 -1.55 10.04
CA TYR A 7 -3.79 -2.67 9.14
C TYR A 7 -5.27 -2.81 8.74
N ALA A 8 -5.46 -3.38 7.55
CA ALA A 8 -6.76 -3.65 6.98
C ALA A 8 -6.77 -5.05 6.33
N VAL A 9 -7.91 -5.72 6.37
CA VAL A 9 -8.18 -6.92 5.58
C VAL A 9 -9.19 -6.58 4.51
N VAL A 10 -8.87 -6.92 3.26
CA VAL A 10 -9.75 -6.74 2.11
C VAL A 10 -10.04 -8.07 1.43
N ASP A 11 -11.20 -8.19 0.78
CA ASP A 11 -11.53 -9.30 -0.10
C ASP A 11 -11.11 -9.01 -1.56
N SER A 12 -11.42 -9.95 -2.47
CA SER A 12 -11.14 -9.83 -3.91
C SER A 12 -11.93 -8.73 -4.62
N GLU A 13 -12.96 -8.18 -3.99
CA GLU A 13 -13.72 -7.01 -4.47
C GLU A 13 -13.27 -5.71 -3.80
N PHE A 14 -12.14 -5.74 -3.10
CA PHE A 14 -11.55 -4.62 -2.34
C PHE A 14 -12.41 -4.12 -1.18
N ARG A 15 -13.38 -4.91 -0.69
CA ARG A 15 -14.19 -4.51 0.47
C ARG A 15 -13.36 -4.66 1.74
N LEU A 16 -13.44 -3.66 2.60
CA LEU A 16 -12.84 -3.67 3.92
C LEU A 16 -13.63 -4.60 4.84
N LEU A 17 -13.04 -5.76 5.15
CA LEU A 17 -13.63 -6.76 6.04
C LEU A 17 -13.26 -6.48 7.49
N TRP A 18 -12.11 -5.90 7.71
CA TRP A 18 -11.60 -5.59 9.04
C TRP A 18 -10.52 -4.52 8.98
N VAL A 19 -10.43 -3.70 10.03
CA VAL A 19 -9.37 -2.72 10.24
C VAL A 19 -8.91 -2.79 11.69
N GLY A 20 -7.67 -2.41 11.97
CA GLY A 20 -7.15 -2.49 13.32
C GLY A 20 -5.79 -1.85 13.49
N GLY A 21 -5.13 -2.15 14.62
CA GLY A 21 -4.01 -1.38 15.11
C GLY A 21 -4.50 -0.02 15.61
N GLU A 22 -3.81 1.03 15.23
CA GLU A 22 -4.17 2.41 15.60
C GLU A 22 -5.02 3.10 14.51
N TRP A 23 -5.90 2.34 13.82
CA TRP A 23 -6.69 2.82 12.67
C TRP A 23 -7.51 4.08 13.01
N ASP A 24 -8.36 4.00 14.03
CA ASP A 24 -9.23 5.13 14.39
C ASP A 24 -8.44 6.31 14.95
N GLU A 25 -7.39 6.04 15.74
CA GLU A 25 -6.49 7.08 16.23
C GLU A 25 -5.77 7.79 15.09
N PHE A 26 -5.28 7.03 14.09
CA PHE A 26 -4.68 7.59 12.89
C PHE A 26 -5.68 8.44 12.09
N ALA A 27 -6.91 7.98 11.91
CA ALA A 27 -7.95 8.73 11.22
C ALA A 27 -8.25 10.06 11.93
N LEU A 28 -8.40 10.04 13.25
CA LEU A 28 -8.66 11.24 14.06
C LEU A 28 -7.50 12.23 14.02
N GLN A 29 -6.25 11.77 14.12
CA GLN A 29 -5.05 12.61 14.04
C GLN A 29 -4.91 13.32 12.69
N ASN A 30 -5.47 12.75 11.62
CA ASN A 30 -5.44 13.31 10.28
C ASN A 30 -6.77 13.99 9.88
N ALA A 31 -7.64 14.33 10.85
CA ALA A 31 -8.94 14.97 10.64
C ALA A 31 -9.87 14.19 9.66
N ALA A 32 -9.71 12.87 9.60
CA ALA A 32 -10.42 11.98 8.69
C ALA A 32 -11.53 11.18 9.41
N GLN A 33 -12.47 11.86 10.08
CA GLN A 33 -13.57 11.23 10.81
C GLN A 33 -14.44 10.31 9.94
N HIS A 34 -14.50 10.58 8.64
CA HIS A 34 -15.20 9.74 7.66
C HIS A 34 -14.49 8.41 7.38
N ALA A 35 -13.24 8.27 7.82
CA ALA A 35 -12.43 7.06 7.69
C ALA A 35 -12.38 6.20 8.96
N LEU A 36 -13.18 6.50 9.98
CA LEU A 36 -13.29 5.65 11.17
C LEU A 36 -13.79 4.24 10.80
N ALA A 37 -13.39 3.23 11.58
CA ALA A 37 -13.70 1.83 11.32
C ALA A 37 -15.21 1.58 11.05
N ASN A 38 -16.09 2.18 11.86
CA ASN A 38 -17.53 2.05 11.70
C ASN A 38 -18.10 2.66 10.40
N HIS A 39 -17.36 3.53 9.74
CA HIS A 39 -17.76 4.16 8.47
C HIS A 39 -17.20 3.42 7.24
N VAL A 40 -16.02 2.79 7.37
CA VAL A 40 -15.33 2.20 6.24
C VAL A 40 -15.57 0.69 6.07
N LEU A 41 -15.92 -0.01 7.14
CA LEU A 41 -16.19 -1.46 7.07
C LEU A 41 -17.30 -1.77 6.07
N SER A 42 -17.11 -2.84 5.29
CA SER A 42 -17.98 -3.30 4.20
C SER A 42 -18.01 -2.37 2.98
N THR A 43 -17.26 -1.28 2.96
CA THR A 43 -17.09 -0.43 1.76
C THR A 43 -15.80 -0.81 1.02
N SER A 44 -15.66 -0.37 -0.24
CA SER A 44 -14.42 -0.58 -0.99
C SER A 44 -13.31 0.34 -0.47
N ILE A 45 -12.13 -0.22 -0.14
CA ILE A 45 -10.95 0.57 0.23
C ILE A 45 -10.60 1.60 -0.87
N LEU A 46 -10.85 1.25 -2.14
CA LEU A 46 -10.55 2.14 -3.27
C LEU A 46 -11.43 3.39 -3.26
N ALA A 47 -12.61 3.35 -2.65
CA ALA A 47 -13.48 4.53 -2.51
C ALA A 47 -12.90 5.57 -1.53
N HIS A 48 -12.01 5.15 -0.63
CA HIS A 48 -11.35 6.01 0.35
C HIS A 48 -9.99 6.53 -0.12
N ILE A 49 -9.56 6.19 -1.33
CA ILE A 49 -8.29 6.63 -1.92
C ILE A 49 -8.55 7.77 -2.91
N ALA A 50 -7.94 8.91 -2.68
CA ALA A 50 -7.96 10.02 -3.64
C ALA A 50 -6.89 9.81 -4.74
N GLY A 51 -7.24 10.20 -5.97
CA GLY A 51 -6.37 10.07 -7.15
C GLY A 51 -6.50 8.72 -7.87
N ASP A 52 -6.74 8.78 -9.19
CA ASP A 52 -6.99 7.58 -10.01
C ASP A 52 -5.77 6.68 -10.10
N ASP A 53 -4.57 7.27 -10.22
CA ASP A 53 -3.33 6.51 -10.27
C ASP A 53 -3.10 5.73 -8.99
N THR A 54 -3.33 6.37 -7.83
CA THR A 54 -3.18 5.73 -6.53
C THR A 54 -4.14 4.57 -6.38
N ARG A 55 -5.40 4.74 -6.80
CA ARG A 55 -6.40 3.66 -6.80
C ARG A 55 -5.97 2.49 -7.67
N ARG A 56 -5.53 2.76 -8.92
CA ARG A 56 -5.08 1.72 -9.86
C ARG A 56 -3.87 0.95 -9.33
N LEU A 57 -2.88 1.65 -8.78
CA LEU A 57 -1.69 1.00 -8.24
C LEU A 57 -2.00 0.18 -6.99
N THR A 58 -2.86 0.69 -6.10
CA THR A 58 -3.30 -0.07 -4.93
C THR A 58 -4.07 -1.34 -5.33
N ALA A 59 -5.00 -1.23 -6.28
CA ALA A 59 -5.71 -2.38 -6.82
C ALA A 59 -4.74 -3.41 -7.40
N ARG A 60 -3.80 -2.99 -8.25
CA ARG A 60 -2.79 -3.87 -8.85
C ARG A 60 -1.94 -4.59 -7.80
N LEU A 61 -1.53 -3.92 -6.73
CA LEU A 61 -0.76 -4.55 -5.65
C LEU A 61 -1.58 -5.65 -4.95
N VAL A 62 -2.84 -5.38 -4.62
CA VAL A 62 -3.74 -6.36 -3.98
C VAL A 62 -4.02 -7.54 -4.93
N GLU A 63 -4.35 -7.27 -6.20
CA GLU A 63 -4.58 -8.29 -7.22
C GLU A 63 -3.36 -9.20 -7.41
N THR A 64 -2.15 -8.60 -7.47
CA THR A 64 -0.90 -9.38 -7.58
C THR A 64 -0.75 -10.34 -6.39
N VAL A 65 -1.01 -9.90 -5.17
CA VAL A 65 -0.92 -10.73 -3.97
C VAL A 65 -1.98 -11.85 -3.98
N LEU A 66 -3.20 -11.52 -4.37
CA LEU A 66 -4.28 -12.52 -4.46
C LEU A 66 -4.00 -13.57 -5.54
N GLN A 67 -3.42 -13.16 -6.65
CA GLN A 67 -3.10 -14.04 -7.78
C GLN A 67 -1.89 -14.94 -7.48
N THR A 68 -0.79 -14.34 -6.99
CA THR A 68 0.48 -15.06 -6.79
C THR A 68 0.58 -15.77 -5.45
N LYS A 69 -0.31 -15.44 -4.50
CA LYS A 69 -0.26 -15.89 -3.10
C LYS A 69 1.06 -15.55 -2.41
N ARG A 70 1.73 -14.48 -2.85
CA ARG A 70 3.02 -13.99 -2.32
C ARG A 70 2.89 -12.56 -1.83
N PRO A 71 3.63 -12.17 -0.78
CA PRO A 71 3.58 -10.81 -0.26
C PRO A 71 4.27 -9.82 -1.20
N VAL A 72 3.70 -8.61 -1.29
CA VAL A 72 4.33 -7.44 -1.93
C VAL A 72 4.67 -6.40 -0.88
N ARG A 73 5.77 -5.67 -1.07
CA ARG A 73 6.19 -4.57 -0.20
C ARG A 73 6.52 -3.35 -1.01
N VAL A 74 5.98 -2.20 -0.59
CA VAL A 74 6.31 -0.89 -1.17
C VAL A 74 6.45 0.14 -0.06
N GLN A 75 7.30 1.15 -0.27
CA GLN A 75 7.39 2.30 0.64
C GLN A 75 6.60 3.47 0.08
N TYR A 76 6.01 4.25 0.97
CA TYR A 76 5.31 5.47 0.61
C TYR A 76 5.37 6.49 1.75
N ARG A 77 5.08 7.76 1.46
CA ARG A 77 4.97 8.83 2.45
C ARG A 77 3.52 9.14 2.78
N CYS A 78 3.28 9.42 4.05
CA CYS A 78 2.00 9.93 4.54
C CYS A 78 2.26 11.08 5.51
N ASP A 79 2.51 12.25 4.94
CA ASP A 79 2.91 13.46 5.67
C ASP A 79 1.72 14.17 6.29
N SER A 80 1.98 14.87 7.40
CA SER A 80 1.16 15.97 7.88
C SER A 80 1.89 17.28 7.67
N PRO A 81 1.26 18.45 7.84
CA PRO A 81 1.94 19.74 7.66
C PRO A 81 3.21 19.91 8.51
N SER A 82 3.25 19.34 9.70
CA SER A 82 4.38 19.46 10.61
C SER A 82 5.35 18.28 10.58
N MET A 83 4.98 17.17 9.99
CA MET A 83 5.74 15.92 10.11
C MET A 83 5.75 15.12 8.81
N ALA A 84 6.93 14.81 8.33
CA ALA A 84 7.18 13.82 7.30
C ALA A 84 7.12 12.42 7.91
N ARG A 85 6.47 11.47 7.23
CA ARG A 85 6.35 10.08 7.68
C ARG A 85 6.53 9.12 6.52
N THR A 86 7.46 8.19 6.66
CA THR A 86 7.67 7.10 5.71
C THR A 86 7.06 5.83 6.26
N TYR A 87 6.18 5.22 5.49
CA TYR A 87 5.56 3.94 5.80
C TYR A 87 6.05 2.85 4.84
N GLN A 88 6.11 1.63 5.34
CA GLN A 88 6.17 0.44 4.50
C GLN A 88 4.78 -0.20 4.48
N LEU A 89 4.19 -0.27 3.31
CA LEU A 89 3.03 -1.10 3.06
C LEU A 89 3.51 -2.52 2.73
N THR A 90 3.06 -3.49 3.52
CA THR A 90 3.18 -4.92 3.22
C THR A 90 1.79 -5.47 2.96
N ILE A 91 1.56 -6.05 1.79
CA ILE A 91 0.31 -6.75 1.48
C ILE A 91 0.62 -8.24 1.48
N GLN A 92 -0.11 -9.01 2.29
CA GLN A 92 0.10 -10.45 2.46
C GLN A 92 -1.16 -11.21 2.07
N PRO A 93 -1.02 -12.37 1.40
CA PRO A 93 -2.16 -13.22 1.09
C PRO A 93 -2.71 -13.86 2.37
N MET A 94 -4.02 -13.97 2.43
CA MET A 94 -4.76 -14.73 3.45
C MET A 94 -5.59 -15.82 2.79
N LYS A 95 -6.17 -16.71 3.59
CA LYS A 95 -7.16 -17.68 3.10
C LYS A 95 -8.41 -16.97 2.57
N ASP A 96 -9.21 -17.70 1.78
CA ASP A 96 -10.52 -17.24 1.28
C ASP A 96 -10.43 -15.95 0.42
N GLU A 97 -9.42 -15.91 -0.48
CA GLU A 97 -9.20 -14.77 -1.40
C GLU A 97 -9.19 -13.40 -0.72
N ARG A 98 -8.50 -13.33 0.42
CA ARG A 98 -8.32 -12.10 1.20
C ARG A 98 -6.87 -11.65 1.19
N ALA A 99 -6.66 -10.36 1.42
CA ALA A 99 -5.34 -9.77 1.59
C ALA A 99 -5.28 -8.94 2.88
N LEU A 100 -4.21 -9.12 3.64
CA LEU A 100 -3.88 -8.29 4.80
C LEU A 100 -2.93 -7.19 4.35
N MET A 101 -3.34 -5.94 4.52
CA MET A 101 -2.54 -4.74 4.28
C MET A 101 -2.02 -4.23 5.63
N VAL A 102 -0.71 -4.15 5.78
CA VAL A 102 -0.04 -3.66 7.00
C VAL A 102 0.77 -2.42 6.64
N HIS A 103 0.49 -1.32 7.31
CA HIS A 103 1.20 -0.05 7.17
C HIS A 103 2.08 0.15 8.41
N ASP A 104 3.37 -0.07 8.27
CA ASP A 104 4.36 0.10 9.34
C ASP A 104 5.05 1.45 9.20
N LEU A 105 4.98 2.30 10.21
CA LEU A 105 5.77 3.52 10.26
C LEU A 105 7.26 3.16 10.38
N LYS A 106 8.07 3.57 9.40
CA LYS A 106 9.51 3.30 9.35
C LYS A 106 10.33 4.47 9.86
N ASP A 107 9.93 5.67 9.48
CA ASP A 107 10.65 6.87 9.84
C ASP A 107 9.71 8.08 9.93
N ALA A 108 10.06 9.05 10.79
CA ALA A 108 9.33 10.29 10.92
C ALA A 108 10.24 11.41 11.41
N TRP A 109 10.12 12.58 10.76
CA TRP A 109 10.85 13.78 11.13
C TRP A 109 9.99 15.03 10.97
N HIS A 110 10.36 16.10 11.66
CA HIS A 110 9.66 17.36 11.54
C HIS A 110 10.11 18.14 10.31
N PHE A 111 9.15 18.72 9.59
CA PHE A 111 9.46 19.74 8.59
C PHE A 111 9.93 21.04 9.26
N SER A 112 10.93 21.67 8.68
CA SER A 112 11.45 22.96 9.15
C SER A 112 11.79 23.86 7.94
N PRO A 113 10.97 24.86 7.62
CA PRO A 113 9.67 25.19 8.23
C PRO A 113 8.59 24.15 7.94
N PRO A 114 7.47 24.15 8.68
CA PRO A 114 6.32 23.31 8.39
C PRO A 114 5.75 23.57 6.98
N LEU A 115 5.09 22.56 6.40
CA LEU A 115 4.35 22.73 5.15
C LEU A 115 3.03 23.48 5.41
N ASN A 116 2.49 24.15 4.40
CA ASN A 116 1.12 24.64 4.45
C ASN A 116 0.13 23.47 4.61
N ILE A 117 -0.97 23.71 5.31
CA ILE A 117 -2.12 22.79 5.32
C ILE A 117 -2.69 22.71 3.89
N TRP A 118 -2.94 21.51 3.42
CA TRP A 118 -3.49 21.29 2.07
C TRP A 118 -4.77 20.48 2.09
N HIS A 119 -5.55 20.68 1.04
CA HIS A 119 -6.80 19.97 0.79
C HIS A 119 -6.75 19.32 -0.59
N TYR A 120 -7.38 18.16 -0.71
CA TYR A 120 -7.58 17.54 -2.01
C TYR A 120 -8.62 18.32 -2.80
N ASP A 121 -8.26 18.71 -4.03
CA ASP A 121 -9.16 19.34 -4.99
C ASP A 121 -8.86 18.75 -6.39
N PRO A 122 -9.81 18.03 -7.01
CA PRO A 122 -9.59 17.42 -8.33
C PRO A 122 -9.36 18.44 -9.45
N ASN A 123 -9.66 19.73 -9.21
CA ASN A 123 -9.45 20.83 -10.15
C ASN A 123 -8.23 21.69 -9.82
N ALA A 124 -7.44 21.31 -8.80
CA ALA A 124 -6.22 22.03 -8.47
C ALA A 124 -5.25 22.03 -9.65
N LYS A 125 -4.43 23.09 -9.73
CA LYS A 125 -3.36 23.18 -10.74
C LYS A 125 -2.10 22.44 -10.29
N ASP A 126 -1.88 22.36 -8.98
CA ASP A 126 -0.74 21.73 -8.38
C ASP A 126 -1.03 20.28 -8.05
N CYS A 127 -0.07 19.43 -8.33
CA CYS A 127 -0.19 18.00 -8.14
C CYS A 127 0.75 17.51 -7.02
N LYS A 128 0.25 16.62 -6.16
CA LYS A 128 1.04 15.93 -5.14
C LYS A 128 1.15 14.46 -5.48
N CYS A 129 2.39 13.95 -5.49
CA CYS A 129 2.60 12.50 -5.61
C CYS A 129 2.13 11.80 -4.33
N SER A 130 1.19 10.87 -4.46
CA SER A 130 0.64 10.14 -3.32
C SER A 130 1.60 9.11 -2.72
N PHE A 131 2.75 8.83 -3.37
CA PHE A 131 3.76 7.91 -2.86
C PHE A 131 4.97 8.62 -2.24
N CYS A 132 5.62 9.56 -2.94
CA CYS A 132 6.79 10.25 -2.40
C CYS A 132 6.47 11.61 -1.75
N GLY A 133 5.27 12.14 -1.95
CA GLY A 133 4.88 13.43 -1.41
C GLY A 133 5.36 14.64 -2.21
N ASP A 134 6.17 14.44 -3.25
CA ASP A 134 6.69 15.53 -4.09
C ASP A 134 5.56 16.30 -4.79
N ILE A 135 5.84 17.56 -5.09
CA ILE A 135 4.89 18.48 -5.72
C ILE A 135 5.33 18.79 -7.15
N ARG A 136 4.38 18.74 -8.08
CA ARG A 136 4.50 19.33 -9.40
C ARG A 136 3.60 20.56 -9.48
N PHE A 137 4.22 21.73 -9.51
CA PHE A 137 3.49 22.98 -9.61
C PHE A 137 2.82 23.14 -10.96
N GLY A 138 1.68 23.83 -11.00
CA GLY A 138 0.90 24.03 -12.22
C GLY A 138 1.74 24.62 -13.34
N GLY A 139 1.77 23.95 -14.50
CA GLY A 139 2.59 24.32 -15.66
C GLY A 139 4.03 23.88 -15.63
N ALA A 140 4.54 23.32 -14.51
CA ALA A 140 5.86 22.72 -14.45
C ALA A 140 5.84 21.27 -14.98
N GLN A 141 6.99 20.81 -15.52
CA GLN A 141 7.19 19.43 -15.91
C GLN A 141 7.84 18.61 -14.78
N ASP A 142 8.67 19.25 -13.97
CA ASP A 142 9.47 18.60 -12.96
C ASP A 142 8.75 18.53 -11.59
N TRP A 143 9.05 17.47 -10.87
CA TRP A 143 8.62 17.27 -9.49
C TRP A 143 9.64 17.90 -8.53
N THR A 144 9.15 18.60 -7.52
CA THR A 144 9.96 19.24 -6.48
C THR A 144 9.76 18.50 -5.18
N SER A 145 10.86 18.15 -4.51
CA SER A 145 10.81 17.48 -3.22
C SER A 145 10.05 18.29 -2.17
N CYS A 146 9.07 17.66 -1.53
CA CYS A 146 8.30 18.29 -0.45
C CYS A 146 9.18 18.69 0.73
N ASP A 147 10.34 18.06 0.93
CA ASP A 147 11.29 18.42 2.00
C ASP A 147 11.95 19.79 1.78
N SER A 148 11.92 20.31 0.55
CA SER A 148 12.59 21.58 0.18
C SER A 148 11.65 22.76 -0.02
N ILE A 149 10.32 22.57 -0.03
CA ILE A 149 9.38 23.64 -0.38
C ILE A 149 8.82 24.42 0.81
N GLY A 150 8.77 23.82 2.01
CA GLY A 150 8.29 24.48 3.24
C GLY A 150 6.94 25.16 3.06
N GLU A 151 6.86 26.44 3.43
CA GLU A 151 5.65 27.26 3.32
C GLU A 151 5.15 27.48 1.88
N ARG A 152 5.95 27.16 0.86
CA ARG A 152 5.51 27.21 -0.54
C ARG A 152 4.66 25.99 -0.95
N HIS A 153 4.45 25.03 -0.04
CA HIS A 153 3.58 23.89 -0.31
C HIS A 153 2.17 24.39 -0.67
N PRO A 154 1.57 23.90 -1.78
CA PRO A 154 0.24 24.34 -2.21
C PRO A 154 -0.83 24.00 -1.18
N THR A 155 -1.84 24.87 -1.05
CA THR A 155 -3.00 24.63 -0.17
C THR A 155 -4.08 23.77 -0.80
N HIS A 156 -4.06 23.65 -2.13
CA HIS A 156 -4.96 22.76 -2.89
C HIS A 156 -4.13 21.93 -3.85
N VAL A 157 -4.32 20.61 -3.81
CA VAL A 157 -3.61 19.67 -4.67
C VAL A 157 -4.57 18.58 -5.18
N PHE A 158 -4.34 18.14 -6.39
CA PHE A 158 -4.85 16.84 -6.81
C PHE A 158 -3.76 15.77 -6.65
N TYR A 159 -4.13 14.49 -6.65
CA TYR A 159 -3.16 13.41 -6.47
C TYR A 159 -2.89 12.66 -7.77
N GLU A 160 -1.62 12.48 -8.06
CA GLU A 160 -1.09 11.55 -9.06
C GLU A 160 0.00 10.68 -8.44
N VAL A 161 0.60 9.82 -9.24
CA VAL A 161 1.83 9.11 -8.90
C VAL A 161 2.89 9.46 -9.92
N CYS A 162 4.02 10.04 -9.48
CA CYS A 162 5.14 10.38 -10.37
C CYS A 162 5.74 9.13 -11.02
N ALA A 163 6.39 9.30 -12.17
CA ALA A 163 6.95 8.19 -12.96
C ALA A 163 7.89 7.30 -12.12
N GLY A 164 8.79 7.89 -11.33
CA GLY A 164 9.70 7.11 -10.48
C GLY A 164 8.98 6.23 -9.44
N CYS A 165 7.87 6.71 -8.88
CA CYS A 165 7.05 5.91 -7.96
C CYS A 165 6.25 4.83 -8.70
N GLN A 166 5.76 5.11 -9.91
CA GLN A 166 5.12 4.10 -10.75
C GLN A 166 6.10 2.97 -11.10
N ASP A 167 7.34 3.31 -11.47
CA ASP A 167 8.40 2.35 -11.76
C ASP A 167 8.74 1.50 -10.51
N THR A 168 8.82 2.12 -9.34
CA THR A 168 9.06 1.42 -8.06
C THR A 168 7.97 0.38 -7.77
N VAL A 169 6.70 0.75 -7.95
CA VAL A 169 5.56 -0.18 -7.77
C VAL A 169 5.58 -1.28 -8.84
N ALA A 170 5.85 -0.92 -10.10
CA ALA A 170 5.93 -1.88 -11.20
C ALA A 170 7.05 -2.91 -10.97
N GLU A 171 8.19 -2.47 -10.46
CA GLU A 171 9.31 -3.36 -10.11
C GLU A 171 8.96 -4.31 -8.96
N ALA A 172 8.30 -3.81 -7.90
CA ALA A 172 7.84 -4.65 -6.80
C ALA A 172 6.88 -5.76 -7.28
N VAL A 173 5.95 -5.42 -8.18
CA VAL A 173 5.04 -6.38 -8.82
C VAL A 173 5.81 -7.37 -9.70
N ARG A 174 6.74 -6.87 -10.54
CA ARG A 174 7.54 -7.70 -11.44
C ARG A 174 8.37 -8.75 -10.69
N LEU A 175 8.99 -8.38 -9.59
CA LEU A 175 9.78 -9.31 -8.77
C LEU A 175 8.93 -10.46 -8.24
N VAL A 176 7.73 -10.18 -7.74
CA VAL A 176 6.83 -11.23 -7.24
C VAL A 176 6.33 -12.14 -8.36
N LEU A 177 6.01 -11.59 -9.54
CA LEU A 177 5.59 -12.38 -10.70
C LEU A 177 6.74 -13.23 -11.28
N ALA A 178 7.98 -12.72 -11.27
CA ALA A 178 9.14 -13.45 -11.78
C ALA A 178 9.50 -14.67 -10.92
N GLU A 179 9.31 -14.59 -9.61
CA GLU A 179 9.51 -15.73 -8.71
C GLU A 179 8.50 -16.87 -8.94
N ASP A 180 7.27 -16.56 -9.40
CA ASP A 180 6.29 -17.57 -9.79
C ASP A 180 6.73 -18.37 -11.02
N ALA A 181 7.41 -17.71 -11.96
CA ALA A 181 7.89 -18.36 -13.18
C ALA A 181 9.05 -19.35 -12.92
N PHE A 182 9.70 -19.28 -11.76
CA PHE A 182 10.87 -20.09 -11.40
C PHE A 182 10.58 -21.22 -10.40
N THR A 183 9.33 -21.43 -9.97
CA THR A 183 8.99 -22.60 -9.14
C THR A 183 8.86 -23.81 -10.06
N PRO A 184 9.86 -24.73 -10.15
CA PRO A 184 9.68 -25.96 -10.91
C PRO A 184 8.53 -26.72 -10.25
N ALA A 185 7.63 -27.26 -11.06
CA ALA A 185 6.68 -28.24 -10.59
C ALA A 185 7.48 -29.32 -9.86
N LEU A 186 7.29 -29.47 -8.56
CA LEU A 186 7.77 -30.63 -7.83
C LEU A 186 6.99 -31.80 -8.42
N ASP A 187 7.65 -32.54 -9.31
CA ASP A 187 7.17 -33.82 -9.76
C ASP A 187 6.81 -34.62 -8.50
N SER A 188 5.54 -35.00 -8.42
CA SER A 188 5.04 -35.90 -7.41
C SER A 188 5.75 -37.24 -7.66
N GLU A 189 6.91 -37.45 -7.05
CA GLU A 189 7.49 -38.77 -6.95
C GLU A 189 6.49 -39.64 -6.20
N GLU A 190 5.91 -40.58 -6.95
CA GLU A 190 5.09 -41.66 -6.40
C GLU A 190 5.91 -42.37 -5.34
N VAL A 191 5.49 -42.24 -4.09
CA VAL A 191 6.02 -43.05 -2.99
C VAL A 191 5.61 -44.52 -3.29
N PRO A 192 6.55 -45.44 -3.56
CA PRO A 192 6.21 -46.82 -3.78
C PRO A 192 5.54 -47.40 -2.52
N ALA A 193 4.42 -48.04 -2.70
CA ALA A 193 3.69 -48.72 -1.63
C ALA A 193 4.58 -49.75 -0.91
N PRO A 194 4.53 -49.83 0.45
CA PRO A 194 5.33 -50.82 1.19
C PRO A 194 4.93 -52.23 0.80
N GLY A 195 5.94 -52.98 0.30
CA GLY A 195 5.81 -54.34 -0.16
C GLY A 195 5.24 -55.26 0.91
N GLN A 196 4.26 -56.05 0.51
CA GLN A 196 3.71 -57.15 1.28
C GLN A 196 4.82 -58.21 1.52
N SER A 197 5.12 -58.45 2.79
CA SER A 197 5.99 -59.59 3.19
C SER A 197 5.28 -60.87 2.84
N ARG A 198 5.84 -61.66 1.90
CA ARG A 198 5.49 -63.03 1.69
C ARG A 198 6.03 -63.86 2.85
N ASP A 199 5.11 -64.33 3.66
CA ASP A 199 5.28 -65.45 4.56
C ASP A 199 5.51 -66.72 3.72
N GLN A 200 6.66 -67.35 3.82
CA GLN A 200 6.87 -68.75 3.41
C GLN A 200 7.43 -69.52 4.59
N ARG A 201 6.52 -70.34 5.13
CA ARG A 201 6.86 -71.48 5.96
C ARG A 201 7.39 -72.58 5.06
N GLU A 202 8.53 -73.16 5.43
CA GLU A 202 8.79 -74.61 5.60
C GLU A 202 10.15 -74.77 6.27
#